data_3c4dfc31e29a453c0cc3127c9358ffb2
#
_entry.id   3c4dfc31e29a453c0cc3127c9358ffb2
#
_cell.length_a   1.000
_cell.length_b   1.000
_cell.length_c   1.000
_cell.angle_alpha   90.00
_cell.angle_beta   90.00
_cell.angle_gamma   90.00
#
_symmetry.space_group_name_H-M   'P 1'
#
loop_
_entity.id
_entity.type
_entity.pdbx_description
1 polymer ?
#
loop_
_entity_poly.entity_id
_entity_poly.type
_entity_poly.pdbx_seq_one_letter_code
_entity_poly.pdbx_strand_id
1 'polypeptide(L)'
;MAKQLPPRPNLDQLKHQAKELQRSAQIPLHEAQTRIAREYGFKSWNALHDHVEAVTLEFDAALAEFLEAATDGRRDRAERMLALYPKIATANLHTALVLGDANAVDARLERDPSLATKPGGQRGWEPIHYVCYTSMAHDSPERSAGLAAIARRLIALGADPNTRFPWLHHNVRRPVLWGASRHAQSLPLVAALLDAGADPNDGVTLPLAASAGDIPVLEVLRAHGANVDQAWATDGATSLYAILNWSRTPEGVVWLLEHGADPNGVFAENGETPLHVVARAWDVPLAEAMVAHGAEIGRQRADGRTPYAVAELNGNRTVADWLLAHGAAPELPEVDRLVAACSRGDRKTADALLARNPDLRSKLTEDHYLAFHQAAERGDVPALEVMLACGFDPNRPDAGIGKTALHSAAMEGWPDAVRVLLAHGASVHVRDREFKGQPLIWAAEGSRQGREGRDFAAVGKLLLDAGSPAEWETGAEPAEGILEIVAAWRRGSAV
;
A
#
# COMPACT_ATOMS: atom_id res chain seq x y z
N MET A 1 4.10 30.83 -26.69
CA MET A 1 3.04 29.85 -26.99
C MET A 1 3.68 28.50 -27.15
N ALA A 2 3.07 27.45 -26.59
CA ALA A 2 3.56 26.08 -26.78
C ALA A 2 3.47 25.70 -28.27
N LYS A 3 4.45 24.93 -28.77
CA LYS A 3 4.39 24.34 -30.11
C LYS A 3 3.21 23.35 -30.17
N GLN A 4 2.51 23.31 -31.30
CA GLN A 4 1.48 22.30 -31.51
C GLN A 4 2.12 21.02 -32.09
N LEU A 5 1.74 19.87 -31.53
CA LEU A 5 2.05 18.58 -32.14
C LEU A 5 1.28 18.43 -33.45
N PRO A 6 1.85 17.77 -34.47
CA PRO A 6 1.09 17.41 -35.66
C PRO A 6 -0.03 16.43 -35.30
N PRO A 7 -1.08 16.30 -36.14
CA PRO A 7 -2.20 15.40 -35.87
C PRO A 7 -1.81 13.91 -35.65
N ARG A 8 -0.70 13.47 -36.23
CA ARG A 8 -0.04 12.19 -35.98
C ARG A 8 1.43 12.45 -35.64
N PRO A 9 1.74 12.68 -34.38
CA PRO A 9 3.10 12.95 -33.95
C PRO A 9 3.94 11.66 -34.04
N ASN A 10 5.22 11.83 -34.31
CA ASN A 10 6.18 10.71 -34.39
C ASN A 10 7.15 10.77 -33.22
N LEU A 11 7.11 9.73 -32.39
CA LEU A 11 7.95 9.64 -31.19
C LEU A 11 9.45 9.62 -31.51
N ASP A 12 9.85 8.94 -32.60
CA ASP A 12 11.27 8.87 -32.99
C ASP A 12 11.78 10.24 -33.46
N GLN A 13 10.94 11.04 -34.09
CA GLN A 13 11.28 12.41 -34.44
C GLN A 13 11.50 13.27 -33.18
N LEU A 14 10.65 13.12 -32.16
CA LEU A 14 10.80 13.82 -30.87
C LEU A 14 12.07 13.35 -30.12
N LYS A 15 12.36 12.05 -30.12
CA LYS A 15 13.61 11.51 -29.59
C LYS A 15 14.83 12.08 -30.33
N HIS A 16 14.75 12.21 -31.65
CA HIS A 16 15.81 12.81 -32.46
C HIS A 16 16.04 14.30 -32.09
N GLN A 17 14.96 15.08 -31.98
CA GLN A 17 15.01 16.48 -31.53
C GLN A 17 15.67 16.61 -30.14
N ALA A 18 15.33 15.71 -29.19
CA ALA A 18 15.94 15.69 -27.88
C ALA A 18 17.46 15.39 -27.95
N LYS A 19 17.88 14.44 -28.80
CA LYS A 19 19.32 14.14 -29.03
C LYS A 19 20.07 15.28 -29.69
N GLU A 20 19.45 15.98 -30.63
CA GLU A 20 20.04 17.17 -31.27
C GLU A 20 20.22 18.30 -30.25
N LEU A 21 19.19 18.57 -29.43
CA LEU A 21 19.26 19.55 -28.37
C LEU A 21 20.32 19.20 -27.32
N GLN A 22 20.42 17.90 -26.94
CA GLN A 22 21.47 17.41 -26.08
C GLN A 22 22.87 17.76 -26.60
N ARG A 23 23.12 17.52 -27.89
CA ARG A 23 24.43 17.77 -28.52
C ARG A 23 24.73 19.27 -28.66
N SER A 24 23.75 20.05 -29.13
CA SER A 24 23.93 21.49 -29.39
C SER A 24 24.04 22.32 -28.13
N ALA A 25 23.29 21.99 -27.09
CA ALA A 25 23.27 22.70 -25.80
C ALA A 25 24.24 22.12 -24.77
N GLN A 26 24.90 20.99 -25.08
CA GLN A 26 25.79 20.24 -24.15
C GLN A 26 25.15 19.95 -22.79
N ILE A 27 23.88 19.56 -22.80
CA ILE A 27 23.09 19.23 -21.60
C ILE A 27 22.82 17.72 -21.54
N PRO A 28 22.48 17.14 -20.37
CA PRO A 28 22.07 15.75 -20.26
C PRO A 28 20.82 15.45 -21.10
N LEU A 29 20.69 14.19 -21.57
CA LEU A 29 19.56 13.78 -22.43
C LEU A 29 18.21 14.02 -21.75
N HIS A 30 18.06 13.69 -20.46
CA HIS A 30 16.84 13.88 -19.72
C HIS A 30 16.42 15.37 -19.61
N GLU A 31 17.41 16.26 -19.53
CA GLU A 31 17.14 17.72 -19.54
C GLU A 31 16.69 18.18 -20.93
N ALA A 32 17.32 17.67 -21.99
CA ALA A 32 16.89 17.93 -23.36
C ALA A 32 15.47 17.43 -23.61
N GLN A 33 15.16 16.21 -23.17
CA GLN A 33 13.82 15.62 -23.23
C GLN A 33 12.78 16.47 -22.48
N THR A 34 13.11 16.92 -21.27
CA THR A 34 12.22 17.77 -20.46
C THR A 34 11.98 19.12 -21.15
N ARG A 35 13.01 19.72 -21.78
CA ARG A 35 12.86 20.97 -22.54
C ARG A 35 11.96 20.78 -23.76
N ILE A 36 12.16 19.73 -24.53
CA ILE A 36 11.30 19.38 -25.69
C ILE A 36 9.84 19.19 -25.21
N ALA A 37 9.62 18.42 -24.14
CA ALA A 37 8.27 18.23 -23.60
C ALA A 37 7.60 19.55 -23.23
N ARG A 38 8.29 20.47 -22.55
CA ARG A 38 7.80 21.80 -22.19
C ARG A 38 7.52 22.69 -23.41
N GLU A 39 8.31 22.58 -24.49
CA GLU A 39 8.04 23.30 -25.73
C GLU A 39 6.68 22.91 -26.33
N TYR A 40 6.27 21.65 -26.18
CA TYR A 40 4.94 21.15 -26.60
C TYR A 40 3.86 21.25 -25.52
N GLY A 41 4.16 21.90 -24.37
CA GLY A 41 3.19 22.16 -23.29
C GLY A 41 3.00 21.01 -22.29
N PHE A 42 3.90 20.04 -22.27
CA PHE A 42 3.84 18.90 -21.33
C PHE A 42 4.75 19.11 -20.12
N LYS A 43 4.33 18.58 -18.95
CA LYS A 43 5.08 18.72 -17.71
C LYS A 43 6.41 17.93 -17.70
N SER A 44 6.42 16.77 -18.36
CA SER A 44 7.56 15.86 -18.44
C SER A 44 7.65 15.19 -19.80
N TRP A 45 8.82 14.56 -20.07
CA TRP A 45 9.01 13.72 -21.26
C TRP A 45 8.05 12.53 -21.29
N ASN A 46 7.83 11.88 -20.14
CA ASN A 46 6.91 10.76 -20.05
C ASN A 46 5.47 11.19 -20.38
N ALA A 47 5.03 12.35 -19.91
CA ALA A 47 3.71 12.87 -20.27
C ALA A 47 3.55 13.16 -21.77
N LEU A 48 4.62 13.66 -22.43
CA LEU A 48 4.65 13.84 -23.89
C LEU A 48 4.65 12.48 -24.61
N HIS A 49 5.49 11.54 -24.16
CA HIS A 49 5.60 10.19 -24.70
C HIS A 49 4.24 9.48 -24.66
N ASP A 50 3.63 9.40 -23.47
CA ASP A 50 2.31 8.79 -23.26
C ASP A 50 1.21 9.42 -24.12
N HIS A 51 1.30 10.76 -24.32
CA HIS A 51 0.35 11.44 -25.21
C HIS A 51 0.54 11.03 -26.67
N VAL A 52 1.79 10.99 -27.13
CA VAL A 52 2.11 10.61 -28.52
C VAL A 52 1.72 9.17 -28.80
N GLU A 53 2.06 8.26 -27.90
CA GLU A 53 1.62 6.87 -28.00
C GLU A 53 0.10 6.78 -28.05
N ALA A 54 -0.58 7.48 -27.15
CA ALA A 54 -2.02 7.46 -27.07
C ALA A 54 -2.70 7.93 -28.36
N VAL A 55 -2.26 9.03 -28.98
CA VAL A 55 -2.90 9.59 -30.20
C VAL A 55 -2.52 8.85 -31.49
N THR A 56 -1.54 7.95 -31.44
CA THR A 56 -1.09 7.17 -32.61
C THR A 56 -1.60 5.75 -32.66
N LEU A 57 -2.33 5.31 -31.62
CA LEU A 57 -2.92 3.97 -31.60
C LEU A 57 -3.98 3.79 -32.71
N GLU A 58 -3.99 2.63 -33.33
CA GLU A 58 -5.14 2.20 -34.13
C GLU A 58 -6.34 1.90 -33.21
N PHE A 59 -7.58 2.01 -33.75
CA PHE A 59 -8.79 1.96 -32.92
C PHE A 59 -8.89 0.73 -32.04
N ASP A 60 -8.57 -0.46 -32.56
CA ASP A 60 -8.65 -1.71 -31.79
C ASP A 60 -7.61 -1.73 -30.64
N ALA A 61 -6.43 -1.18 -30.86
CA ALA A 61 -5.41 -1.05 -29.82
C ALA A 61 -5.82 0.01 -28.78
N ALA A 62 -6.41 1.11 -29.19
CA ALA A 62 -6.94 2.13 -28.29
C ALA A 62 -8.10 1.59 -27.43
N LEU A 63 -8.98 0.79 -28.02
CA LEU A 63 -10.06 0.09 -27.32
C LEU A 63 -9.53 -0.89 -26.28
N ALA A 64 -8.51 -1.65 -26.65
CA ALA A 64 -7.83 -2.59 -25.75
C ALA A 64 -7.18 -1.86 -24.57
N GLU A 65 -6.42 -0.82 -24.83
CA GLU A 65 -5.77 0.03 -23.83
C GLU A 65 -6.80 0.69 -22.89
N PHE A 66 -7.93 1.17 -23.43
CA PHE A 66 -9.03 1.71 -22.63
C PHE A 66 -9.57 0.68 -21.62
N LEU A 67 -9.93 -0.51 -22.10
CA LEU A 67 -10.48 -1.56 -21.23
C LEU A 67 -9.48 -2.01 -20.16
N GLU A 68 -8.23 -2.12 -20.53
CA GLU A 68 -7.16 -2.45 -19.59
C GLU A 68 -7.00 -1.35 -18.53
N ALA A 69 -6.85 -0.11 -18.95
CA ALA A 69 -6.68 1.02 -18.03
C ALA A 69 -7.89 1.22 -17.11
N ALA A 70 -9.11 1.06 -17.64
CA ALA A 70 -10.34 1.17 -16.86
C ALA A 70 -10.45 0.09 -15.77
N THR A 71 -9.87 -1.10 -16.00
CA THR A 71 -9.94 -2.22 -15.06
C THR A 71 -8.69 -2.43 -14.21
N ASP A 72 -7.60 -1.68 -14.47
CA ASP A 72 -6.37 -1.68 -13.67
C ASP A 72 -6.27 -0.49 -12.71
N GLY A 73 -7.32 0.33 -12.60
CA GLY A 73 -7.30 1.53 -11.76
C GLY A 73 -6.56 2.72 -12.38
N ARG A 74 -6.12 2.62 -13.67
CA ARG A 74 -5.47 3.73 -14.40
C ARG A 74 -6.52 4.66 -15.04
N ARG A 75 -7.41 5.19 -14.21
CA ARG A 75 -8.56 6.00 -14.63
C ARG A 75 -8.18 7.15 -15.57
N ASP A 76 -7.17 7.93 -15.22
CA ASP A 76 -6.74 9.08 -16.04
C ASP A 76 -6.33 8.64 -17.45
N ARG A 77 -5.75 7.46 -17.58
CA ARG A 77 -5.40 6.86 -18.88
C ARG A 77 -6.65 6.46 -19.64
N ALA A 78 -7.62 5.80 -18.97
CA ALA A 78 -8.88 5.41 -19.57
C ALA A 78 -9.71 6.62 -20.03
N GLU A 79 -9.85 7.66 -19.21
CA GLU A 79 -10.54 8.90 -19.59
C GLU A 79 -9.86 9.60 -20.78
N ARG A 80 -8.55 9.60 -20.85
CA ARG A 80 -7.78 10.12 -21.99
C ARG A 80 -8.07 9.34 -23.26
N MET A 81 -8.09 7.99 -23.19
CA MET A 81 -8.44 7.16 -24.33
C MET A 81 -9.86 7.44 -24.83
N LEU A 82 -10.81 7.58 -23.89
CA LEU A 82 -12.20 7.90 -24.23
C LEU A 82 -12.35 9.28 -24.91
N ALA A 83 -11.57 10.27 -24.43
CA ALA A 83 -11.56 11.61 -25.03
C ALA A 83 -10.95 11.63 -26.44
N LEU A 84 -9.87 10.86 -26.67
CA LEU A 84 -9.20 10.76 -27.97
C LEU A 84 -9.99 9.90 -28.98
N TYR A 85 -10.68 8.89 -28.49
CA TYR A 85 -11.44 7.93 -29.31
C TYR A 85 -12.89 7.80 -28.82
N PRO A 86 -13.76 8.80 -29.02
CA PRO A 86 -15.13 8.81 -28.46
C PRO A 86 -15.99 7.59 -28.88
N LYS A 87 -15.66 6.98 -30.03
CA LYS A 87 -16.35 5.76 -30.51
C LYS A 87 -16.13 4.54 -29.60
N ILE A 88 -15.14 4.57 -28.71
CA ILE A 88 -14.91 3.53 -27.71
C ILE A 88 -16.15 3.35 -26.83
N ALA A 89 -16.83 4.43 -26.44
CA ALA A 89 -18.00 4.38 -25.58
C ALA A 89 -19.09 3.42 -26.06
N THR A 90 -19.24 3.28 -27.38
CA THR A 90 -20.30 2.45 -27.99
C THR A 90 -19.77 1.21 -28.70
N ALA A 91 -18.46 0.90 -28.58
CA ALA A 91 -17.80 -0.10 -29.40
C ALA A 91 -18.32 -1.53 -29.19
N ASN A 92 -18.45 -1.95 -27.92
CA ASN A 92 -18.87 -3.34 -27.62
C ASN A 92 -19.54 -3.46 -26.25
N LEU A 93 -19.88 -4.70 -25.84
CA LEU A 93 -20.49 -4.98 -24.54
C LEU A 93 -19.56 -4.54 -23.37
N HIS A 94 -18.26 -4.85 -23.46
CA HIS A 94 -17.33 -4.62 -22.34
C HIS A 94 -17.10 -3.13 -22.07
N THR A 95 -17.14 -2.29 -23.12
CA THR A 95 -17.10 -0.82 -22.92
C THR A 95 -18.36 -0.32 -22.23
N ALA A 96 -19.53 -0.83 -22.60
CA ALA A 96 -20.79 -0.47 -21.94
C ALA A 96 -20.80 -0.92 -20.46
N LEU A 97 -20.26 -2.11 -20.15
CA LEU A 97 -20.13 -2.64 -18.79
C LEU A 97 -19.26 -1.72 -17.91
N VAL A 98 -18.05 -1.39 -18.36
CA VAL A 98 -17.11 -0.57 -17.57
C VAL A 98 -17.55 0.90 -17.43
N LEU A 99 -18.34 1.40 -18.38
CA LEU A 99 -18.87 2.77 -18.36
C LEU A 99 -20.21 2.90 -17.63
N GLY A 100 -20.83 1.78 -17.23
CA GLY A 100 -22.14 1.80 -16.56
C GLY A 100 -23.29 2.19 -17.51
N ASP A 101 -23.16 1.95 -18.82
CA ASP A 101 -24.24 2.19 -19.79
C ASP A 101 -25.27 1.05 -19.76
N ALA A 102 -26.20 1.15 -18.79
CA ALA A 102 -27.22 0.13 -18.57
C ALA A 102 -28.10 -0.09 -19.82
N ASN A 103 -28.47 0.96 -20.56
CA ASN A 103 -29.30 0.85 -21.76
C ASN A 103 -28.61 0.05 -22.85
N ALA A 104 -27.33 0.33 -23.09
CA ALA A 104 -26.55 -0.39 -24.09
C ALA A 104 -26.29 -1.85 -23.71
N VAL A 105 -26.16 -2.15 -22.41
CA VAL A 105 -26.04 -3.52 -21.89
C VAL A 105 -27.36 -4.25 -22.06
N ASP A 106 -28.48 -3.69 -21.61
CA ASP A 106 -29.82 -4.29 -21.70
C ASP A 106 -30.19 -4.62 -23.14
N ALA A 107 -29.97 -3.69 -24.07
CA ALA A 107 -30.27 -3.94 -25.50
C ALA A 107 -29.48 -5.13 -26.08
N ARG A 108 -28.31 -5.47 -25.52
CA ARG A 108 -27.52 -6.64 -25.93
C ARG A 108 -28.00 -7.92 -25.24
N LEU A 109 -28.30 -7.83 -23.94
CA LEU A 109 -28.82 -8.96 -23.17
C LEU A 109 -30.24 -9.40 -23.59
N GLU A 110 -31.07 -8.48 -24.09
CA GLU A 110 -32.36 -8.81 -24.68
C GLU A 110 -32.24 -9.66 -25.95
N ARG A 111 -31.19 -9.43 -26.76
CA ARG A 111 -30.90 -10.19 -27.98
C ARG A 111 -30.25 -11.54 -27.70
N ASP A 112 -29.35 -11.56 -26.68
CA ASP A 112 -28.64 -12.77 -26.28
C ASP A 112 -28.42 -12.77 -24.74
N PRO A 113 -29.36 -13.35 -23.97
CA PRO A 113 -29.25 -13.44 -22.53
C PRO A 113 -28.02 -14.22 -22.04
N SER A 114 -27.46 -15.12 -22.85
CA SER A 114 -26.29 -15.92 -22.51
C SER A 114 -25.04 -15.07 -22.28
N LEU A 115 -25.00 -13.84 -22.81
CA LEU A 115 -23.92 -12.90 -22.61
C LEU A 115 -23.76 -12.46 -21.14
N ALA A 116 -24.78 -12.67 -20.30
CA ALA A 116 -24.75 -12.26 -18.88
C ALA A 116 -23.67 -13.02 -18.07
N THR A 117 -23.36 -14.25 -18.43
CA THR A 117 -22.41 -15.11 -17.73
C THR A 117 -21.24 -15.56 -18.61
N LYS A 118 -21.27 -15.22 -19.90
CA LYS A 118 -20.28 -15.68 -20.86
C LYS A 118 -18.97 -14.92 -20.71
N PRO A 119 -17.85 -15.58 -20.33
CA PRO A 119 -16.53 -14.94 -20.32
C PRO A 119 -16.17 -14.38 -21.71
N GLY A 120 -15.56 -13.19 -21.71
CA GLY A 120 -15.19 -12.53 -22.96
C GLY A 120 -14.36 -11.28 -22.77
N GLY A 121 -14.17 -10.53 -23.86
CA GLY A 121 -13.30 -9.36 -23.89
C GLY A 121 -11.83 -9.71 -23.77
N GLN A 122 -10.99 -8.69 -23.72
CA GLN A 122 -9.54 -8.85 -23.71
C GLN A 122 -9.02 -9.63 -22.50
N ARG A 123 -9.68 -9.52 -21.33
CA ARG A 123 -9.29 -10.21 -20.10
C ARG A 123 -9.92 -11.60 -19.95
N GLY A 124 -10.86 -11.98 -20.83
CA GLY A 124 -11.57 -13.24 -20.69
C GLY A 124 -12.44 -13.33 -19.44
N TRP A 125 -12.88 -12.20 -18.90
CA TRP A 125 -13.67 -12.16 -17.67
C TRP A 125 -15.16 -12.33 -17.94
N GLU A 126 -15.87 -12.80 -16.92
CA GLU A 126 -17.32 -12.68 -16.91
C GLU A 126 -17.76 -11.22 -16.81
N PRO A 127 -18.92 -10.84 -17.37
CA PRO A 127 -19.40 -9.46 -17.38
C PRO A 127 -19.44 -8.78 -16.00
N ILE A 128 -19.82 -9.51 -14.95
CA ILE A 128 -19.90 -8.98 -13.59
C ILE A 128 -18.54 -8.49 -13.05
N HIS A 129 -17.43 -9.11 -13.49
CA HIS A 129 -16.09 -8.64 -13.11
C HIS A 129 -15.76 -7.29 -13.73
N TYR A 130 -16.12 -7.05 -15.00
CA TYR A 130 -15.94 -5.73 -15.62
C TYR A 130 -16.72 -4.63 -14.92
N VAL A 131 -17.94 -4.95 -14.44
CA VAL A 131 -18.79 -4.02 -13.66
C VAL A 131 -18.17 -3.68 -12.32
N CYS A 132 -17.65 -4.68 -11.61
CA CYS A 132 -17.15 -4.50 -10.24
C CYS A 132 -15.72 -3.97 -10.18
N TYR A 133 -14.89 -4.23 -11.19
CA TYR A 133 -13.47 -3.83 -11.19
C TYR A 133 -13.16 -2.62 -12.09
N THR A 134 -14.16 -1.89 -12.54
CA THR A 134 -13.94 -0.63 -13.26
C THR A 134 -13.58 0.51 -12.33
N SER A 135 -12.66 1.37 -12.75
CA SER A 135 -12.37 2.64 -12.09
C SER A 135 -13.18 3.82 -12.65
N MET A 136 -14.07 3.56 -13.61
CA MET A 136 -14.76 4.61 -14.36
C MET A 136 -15.97 5.21 -13.65
N ALA A 137 -16.41 4.62 -12.52
CA ALA A 137 -17.56 5.14 -11.75
C ALA A 137 -17.17 6.18 -10.69
N HIS A 138 -15.90 6.26 -10.32
CA HIS A 138 -15.41 7.20 -9.32
C HIS A 138 -15.80 8.65 -9.70
N ASP A 139 -16.39 9.40 -8.78
CA ASP A 139 -16.92 10.75 -8.97
C ASP A 139 -18.01 10.88 -10.07
N SER A 140 -18.66 9.76 -10.47
CA SER A 140 -19.75 9.76 -11.42
C SER A 140 -20.98 9.03 -10.89
N PRO A 141 -21.91 9.75 -10.23
CA PRO A 141 -23.14 9.15 -9.71
C PRO A 141 -23.98 8.45 -10.77
N GLU A 142 -23.97 8.96 -12.01
CA GLU A 142 -24.70 8.36 -13.14
C GLU A 142 -24.10 7.00 -13.51
N ARG A 143 -22.79 6.92 -13.72
CA ARG A 143 -22.10 5.65 -13.99
C ARG A 143 -22.26 4.66 -12.83
N SER A 144 -22.14 5.15 -11.60
CA SER A 144 -22.32 4.34 -10.38
C SER A 144 -23.74 3.72 -10.32
N ALA A 145 -24.78 4.49 -10.58
CA ALA A 145 -26.15 4.00 -10.67
C ALA A 145 -26.34 3.00 -11.84
N GLY A 146 -25.72 3.29 -12.98
CA GLY A 146 -25.72 2.39 -14.14
C GLY A 146 -25.05 1.04 -13.84
N LEU A 147 -23.90 1.03 -13.18
CA LEU A 147 -23.24 -0.21 -12.75
C LEU A 147 -24.14 -1.05 -11.84
N ALA A 148 -24.83 -0.40 -10.87
CA ALA A 148 -25.78 -1.09 -10.00
C ALA A 148 -26.95 -1.71 -10.77
N ALA A 149 -27.51 -1.00 -11.76
CA ALA A 149 -28.57 -1.52 -12.62
C ALA A 149 -28.08 -2.72 -13.45
N ILE A 150 -26.89 -2.61 -14.04
CA ILE A 150 -26.27 -3.68 -14.82
C ILE A 150 -26.04 -4.92 -13.94
N ALA A 151 -25.47 -4.76 -12.73
CA ALA A 151 -25.23 -5.87 -11.81
C ALA A 151 -26.52 -6.63 -11.50
N ARG A 152 -27.62 -5.93 -11.15
CA ARG A 152 -28.93 -6.54 -10.91
C ARG A 152 -29.41 -7.32 -12.16
N ARG A 153 -29.23 -6.76 -13.35
CA ARG A 153 -29.64 -7.41 -14.59
C ARG A 153 -28.84 -8.67 -14.89
N LEU A 154 -27.51 -8.62 -14.73
CA LEU A 154 -26.62 -9.77 -14.92
C LEU A 154 -26.96 -10.90 -13.94
N ILE A 155 -27.19 -10.57 -12.66
CA ILE A 155 -27.52 -11.56 -11.62
C ILE A 155 -28.91 -12.17 -11.88
N ALA A 156 -29.88 -11.37 -12.30
CA ALA A 156 -31.21 -11.87 -12.70
C ALA A 156 -31.15 -12.85 -13.91
N LEU A 157 -30.08 -12.79 -14.70
CA LEU A 157 -29.80 -13.70 -15.82
C LEU A 157 -28.79 -14.81 -15.47
N GLY A 158 -28.45 -14.98 -14.18
CA GLY A 158 -27.69 -16.11 -13.69
C GLY A 158 -26.21 -15.83 -13.35
N ALA A 159 -25.75 -14.57 -13.37
CA ALA A 159 -24.43 -14.25 -12.85
C ALA A 159 -24.38 -14.47 -11.32
N ASP A 160 -23.27 -15.02 -10.83
CA ASP A 160 -23.08 -15.29 -9.40
C ASP A 160 -22.52 -14.03 -8.69
N PRO A 161 -23.27 -13.44 -7.70
CA PRO A 161 -22.81 -12.29 -6.93
C PRO A 161 -21.65 -12.63 -5.97
N ASN A 162 -21.32 -13.92 -5.79
CA ASN A 162 -20.25 -14.42 -4.93
C ASN A 162 -19.03 -14.88 -5.71
N THR A 163 -19.00 -14.67 -7.02
CA THR A 163 -17.86 -15.06 -7.83
C THR A 163 -16.59 -14.34 -7.39
N ARG A 164 -15.47 -15.06 -7.50
CA ARG A 164 -14.15 -14.57 -7.11
C ARG A 164 -13.20 -14.62 -8.30
N PHE A 165 -12.34 -13.66 -8.37
CA PHE A 165 -11.45 -13.39 -9.48
C PHE A 165 -9.98 -13.41 -9.02
N PRO A 166 -9.03 -13.97 -9.79
CA PRO A 166 -7.61 -13.91 -9.45
C PRO A 166 -7.09 -12.49 -9.59
N TRP A 167 -6.57 -11.92 -8.49
CA TRP A 167 -5.93 -10.60 -8.51
C TRP A 167 -4.54 -10.68 -9.15
N LEU A 168 -4.21 -9.68 -9.98
CA LEU A 168 -3.11 -9.70 -10.97
C LEU A 168 -1.70 -10.05 -10.45
N HIS A 169 -1.43 -9.92 -9.16
CA HIS A 169 -0.08 -10.10 -8.62
C HIS A 169 0.03 -11.13 -7.49
N HIS A 170 -1.09 -11.71 -7.06
CA HIS A 170 -1.11 -12.70 -5.97
C HIS A 170 -2.14 -13.78 -6.30
N ASN A 171 -1.85 -15.03 -5.97
CA ASN A 171 -2.81 -16.14 -6.08
C ASN A 171 -4.07 -16.00 -5.17
N VAL A 172 -4.37 -14.78 -4.73
CA VAL A 172 -5.50 -14.48 -3.87
C VAL A 172 -6.72 -14.14 -4.73
N ARG A 173 -7.77 -14.94 -4.60
CA ARG A 173 -9.03 -14.69 -5.30
C ARG A 173 -9.85 -13.65 -4.53
N ARG A 174 -10.15 -12.52 -5.16
CA ARG A 174 -10.93 -11.42 -4.57
C ARG A 174 -12.40 -11.49 -4.97
N PRO A 175 -13.35 -11.28 -4.03
CA PRO A 175 -14.78 -11.26 -4.35
C PRO A 175 -15.16 -10.03 -5.19
N VAL A 176 -16.22 -10.13 -5.98
CA VAL A 176 -16.75 -9.00 -6.77
C VAL A 176 -17.25 -7.87 -5.85
N LEU A 177 -17.71 -8.19 -4.65
CA LEU A 177 -18.13 -7.22 -3.64
C LEU A 177 -16.97 -6.28 -3.23
N TRP A 178 -15.78 -6.84 -3.04
CA TRP A 178 -14.57 -6.04 -2.81
C TRP A 178 -14.22 -5.16 -4.02
N GLY A 179 -14.36 -5.69 -5.23
CA GLY A 179 -14.17 -4.91 -6.47
C GLY A 179 -15.09 -3.69 -6.51
N ALA A 180 -16.38 -3.88 -6.21
CA ALA A 180 -17.38 -2.82 -6.15
C ALA A 180 -17.06 -1.73 -5.13
N SER A 181 -16.57 -2.13 -3.95
CA SER A 181 -16.14 -1.21 -2.88
C SER A 181 -14.84 -0.47 -3.23
N ARG A 182 -13.80 -1.21 -3.65
CA ARG A 182 -12.44 -0.67 -3.72
C ARG A 182 -12.06 -0.10 -5.09
N HIS A 183 -12.50 -0.73 -6.18
CA HIS A 183 -12.19 -0.32 -7.55
C HIS A 183 -13.27 0.57 -8.16
N ALA A 184 -14.52 0.10 -8.18
CA ALA A 184 -15.62 0.90 -8.67
C ALA A 184 -15.96 2.07 -7.73
N GLN A 185 -15.65 1.94 -6.45
CA GLN A 185 -15.96 2.92 -5.39
C GLN A 185 -17.43 3.36 -5.49
N SER A 186 -18.32 2.37 -5.66
CA SER A 186 -19.74 2.59 -5.94
C SER A 186 -20.62 1.99 -4.86
N LEU A 187 -21.03 2.81 -3.91
CA LEU A 187 -21.95 2.39 -2.85
C LEU A 187 -23.28 1.82 -3.40
N PRO A 188 -23.90 2.40 -4.45
CA PRO A 188 -25.08 1.78 -5.10
C PRO A 188 -24.81 0.39 -5.67
N LEU A 189 -23.60 0.13 -6.19
CA LEU A 189 -23.23 -1.18 -6.70
C LEU A 189 -23.02 -2.18 -5.56
N VAL A 190 -22.34 -1.78 -4.48
CA VAL A 190 -22.19 -2.59 -3.25
C VAL A 190 -23.56 -3.02 -2.72
N ALA A 191 -24.49 -2.07 -2.56
CA ALA A 191 -25.85 -2.35 -2.10
C ALA A 191 -26.58 -3.31 -3.06
N ALA A 192 -26.47 -3.08 -4.38
CA ALA A 192 -27.11 -3.93 -5.37
C ALA A 192 -26.61 -5.39 -5.36
N LEU A 193 -25.32 -5.60 -5.10
CA LEU A 193 -24.74 -6.95 -4.96
C LEU A 193 -25.25 -7.64 -3.70
N LEU A 194 -25.27 -6.92 -2.57
CA LEU A 194 -25.76 -7.44 -1.28
C LEU A 194 -27.26 -7.75 -1.32
N ASP A 195 -28.10 -6.86 -1.89
CA ASP A 195 -29.53 -7.09 -2.14
C ASP A 195 -29.76 -8.36 -2.99
N ALA A 196 -28.81 -8.67 -3.88
CA ALA A 196 -28.87 -9.83 -4.77
C ALA A 196 -28.22 -11.09 -4.18
N GLY A 197 -27.83 -11.08 -2.90
CA GLY A 197 -27.28 -12.24 -2.18
C GLY A 197 -25.77 -12.39 -2.20
N ALA A 198 -25.04 -11.32 -2.45
CA ALA A 198 -23.59 -11.33 -2.15
C ALA A 198 -23.37 -11.55 -0.65
N ASP A 199 -22.38 -12.37 -0.31
CA ASP A 199 -22.02 -12.68 1.08
C ASP A 199 -21.26 -11.51 1.72
N PRO A 200 -21.84 -10.80 2.72
CA PRO A 200 -21.16 -9.73 3.43
C PRO A 200 -20.00 -10.26 4.31
N ASN A 201 -19.93 -11.58 4.53
CA ASN A 201 -18.93 -12.27 5.34
C ASN A 201 -17.88 -12.98 4.48
N ASP A 202 -17.50 -12.36 3.37
CA ASP A 202 -16.53 -12.90 2.41
C ASP A 202 -15.08 -12.97 2.93
N GLY A 203 -14.81 -12.46 4.14
CA GLY A 203 -13.51 -12.40 4.79
C GLY A 203 -12.55 -11.37 4.20
N VAL A 204 -13.00 -10.51 3.30
CA VAL A 204 -12.15 -9.55 2.56
C VAL A 204 -12.72 -8.14 2.58
N THR A 205 -14.02 -7.99 2.23
CA THR A 205 -14.60 -6.66 1.94
C THR A 205 -14.69 -5.80 3.18
N LEU A 206 -15.26 -6.32 4.29
CA LEU A 206 -15.41 -5.55 5.54
C LEU A 206 -14.04 -5.12 6.13
N PRO A 207 -13.04 -6.03 6.32
CA PRO A 207 -11.74 -5.61 6.85
C PRO A 207 -11.06 -4.55 5.99
N LEU A 208 -11.13 -4.66 4.66
CA LEU A 208 -10.52 -3.68 3.77
C LEU A 208 -11.26 -2.35 3.72
N ALA A 209 -12.60 -2.35 3.83
CA ALA A 209 -13.38 -1.13 3.98
C ALA A 209 -13.05 -0.43 5.31
N ALA A 210 -12.94 -1.19 6.40
CA ALA A 210 -12.51 -0.66 7.70
C ALA A 210 -11.09 -0.09 7.64
N SER A 211 -10.16 -0.78 6.99
CA SER A 211 -8.79 -0.29 6.84
C SER A 211 -8.69 1.01 6.03
N ALA A 212 -9.65 1.25 5.15
CA ALA A 212 -9.75 2.48 4.36
C ALA A 212 -10.57 3.59 5.04
N GLY A 213 -11.22 3.30 6.18
CA GLY A 213 -12.14 4.21 6.85
C GLY A 213 -13.42 4.48 6.04
N ASP A 214 -13.82 3.54 5.17
CA ASP A 214 -15.01 3.68 4.31
C ASP A 214 -16.30 3.37 5.10
N ILE A 215 -16.66 4.29 5.98
CA ILE A 215 -17.83 4.14 6.88
C ILE A 215 -19.14 3.86 6.11
N PRO A 216 -19.43 4.54 4.97
CA PRO A 216 -20.63 4.25 4.19
C PRO A 216 -20.73 2.78 3.73
N VAL A 217 -19.61 2.19 3.29
CA VAL A 217 -19.58 0.77 2.90
C VAL A 217 -19.75 -0.13 4.12
N LEU A 218 -19.10 0.19 5.24
CA LEU A 218 -19.24 -0.57 6.49
C LEU A 218 -20.71 -0.61 6.99
N GLU A 219 -21.41 0.52 6.92
CA GLU A 219 -22.85 0.59 7.30
C GLU A 219 -23.72 -0.28 6.39
N VAL A 220 -23.47 -0.26 5.09
CA VAL A 220 -24.23 -1.09 4.14
C VAL A 220 -23.94 -2.58 4.37
N LEU A 221 -22.68 -2.97 4.57
CA LEU A 221 -22.31 -4.35 4.89
C LEU A 221 -23.00 -4.83 6.17
N ARG A 222 -22.98 -4.00 7.22
CA ARG A 222 -23.63 -4.30 8.50
C ARG A 222 -25.14 -4.46 8.35
N ALA A 223 -25.80 -3.57 7.62
CA ALA A 223 -27.22 -3.64 7.35
C ALA A 223 -27.64 -4.97 6.65
N HIS A 224 -26.69 -5.59 5.92
CA HIS A 224 -26.89 -6.88 5.27
C HIS A 224 -26.31 -8.08 6.07
N GLY A 225 -26.02 -7.88 7.36
CA GLY A 225 -25.64 -8.97 8.26
C GLY A 225 -24.15 -9.30 8.31
N ALA A 226 -23.28 -8.35 7.94
CA ALA A 226 -21.85 -8.54 8.14
C ALA A 226 -21.51 -8.75 9.62
N ASN A 227 -20.73 -9.79 9.90
CA ASN A 227 -20.14 -10.03 11.21
C ASN A 227 -18.85 -9.19 11.33
N VAL A 228 -18.80 -8.30 12.31
CA VAL A 228 -17.62 -7.43 12.55
C VAL A 228 -16.38 -8.22 12.97
N ASP A 229 -16.56 -9.39 13.58
CA ASP A 229 -15.50 -10.32 13.99
C ASP A 229 -15.20 -11.41 12.96
N GLN A 230 -15.70 -11.24 11.72
CA GLN A 230 -15.36 -12.22 10.68
C GLN A 230 -13.85 -12.40 10.53
N ALA A 231 -13.45 -13.67 10.31
CA ALA A 231 -12.06 -13.99 10.11
C ALA A 231 -11.53 -13.41 8.78
N TRP A 232 -10.33 -12.86 8.82
CA TRP A 232 -9.59 -12.48 7.63
C TRP A 232 -9.27 -13.72 6.79
N ALA A 233 -9.47 -13.62 5.49
CA ALA A 233 -9.43 -14.78 4.59
C ALA A 233 -8.04 -15.43 4.46
N THR A 234 -6.96 -14.78 4.87
CA THR A 234 -5.59 -15.27 4.68
C THR A 234 -5.02 -16.00 5.89
N ASP A 235 -5.30 -15.54 7.10
CA ASP A 235 -4.67 -16.01 8.34
C ASP A 235 -5.65 -16.30 9.48
N GLY A 236 -6.95 -16.04 9.27
CA GLY A 236 -7.99 -16.27 10.26
C GLY A 236 -8.02 -15.27 11.42
N ALA A 237 -7.22 -14.21 11.36
CA ALA A 237 -7.28 -13.13 12.35
C ALA A 237 -8.64 -12.41 12.30
N THR A 238 -9.10 -11.86 13.43
CA THR A 238 -10.29 -11.00 13.40
C THR A 238 -10.05 -9.74 12.57
N SER A 239 -11.12 -9.16 12.02
CA SER A 239 -11.04 -7.90 11.25
C SER A 239 -10.32 -6.81 12.05
N LEU A 240 -10.66 -6.67 13.34
CA LEU A 240 -10.06 -5.68 14.24
C LEU A 240 -8.53 -5.88 14.39
N TYR A 241 -8.08 -7.12 14.66
CA TYR A 241 -6.66 -7.43 14.77
C TYR A 241 -5.92 -7.19 13.45
N ALA A 242 -6.49 -7.66 12.35
CA ALA A 242 -5.87 -7.58 11.04
C ALA A 242 -5.61 -6.13 10.62
N ILE A 243 -6.60 -5.23 10.70
CA ILE A 243 -6.46 -3.84 10.25
C ILE A 243 -5.49 -3.03 11.10
N LEU A 244 -5.33 -3.33 12.38
CA LEU A 244 -4.39 -2.64 13.26
C LEU A 244 -2.93 -2.80 12.83
N ASN A 245 -2.59 -3.90 12.14
CA ASN A 245 -1.21 -4.17 11.70
C ASN A 245 -0.82 -3.44 10.39
N TRP A 246 -1.79 -3.00 9.58
CA TRP A 246 -1.51 -2.43 8.25
C TRP A 246 -2.24 -1.12 7.96
N SER A 247 -3.36 -0.84 8.63
CA SER A 247 -4.05 0.45 8.50
C SER A 247 -3.30 1.55 9.24
N ARG A 248 -3.51 2.79 8.79
CA ARG A 248 -3.11 4.01 9.50
C ARG A 248 -4.33 4.88 9.85
N THR A 249 -5.53 4.34 9.63
CA THR A 249 -6.81 5.04 9.70
C THR A 249 -7.56 4.55 10.94
N PRO A 250 -7.65 5.34 12.02
CA PRO A 250 -8.30 4.91 13.26
C PRO A 250 -9.82 4.80 13.14
N GLU A 251 -10.45 5.50 12.18
CA GLU A 251 -11.91 5.59 12.05
C GLU A 251 -12.56 4.22 11.87
N GLY A 252 -11.97 3.35 11.04
CA GLY A 252 -12.50 2.00 10.86
C GLY A 252 -12.32 1.11 12.07
N VAL A 253 -11.23 1.29 12.83
CA VAL A 253 -11.01 0.59 14.11
C VAL A 253 -12.05 1.00 15.14
N VAL A 254 -12.28 2.30 15.28
CA VAL A 254 -13.30 2.85 16.20
C VAL A 254 -14.69 2.35 15.80
N TRP A 255 -15.01 2.41 14.49
CA TRP A 255 -16.28 1.89 13.99
C TRP A 255 -16.49 0.42 14.34
N LEU A 256 -15.49 -0.44 14.16
CA LEU A 256 -15.58 -1.86 14.54
C LEU A 256 -15.87 -2.04 16.02
N LEU A 257 -15.16 -1.31 16.90
CA LEU A 257 -15.40 -1.34 18.35
C LEU A 257 -16.81 -0.88 18.73
N GLU A 258 -17.26 0.23 18.19
CA GLU A 258 -18.62 0.77 18.42
C GLU A 258 -19.73 -0.20 17.96
N HIS A 259 -19.40 -1.08 17.02
CA HIS A 259 -20.33 -2.09 16.49
C HIS A 259 -20.12 -3.48 17.07
N GLY A 260 -19.34 -3.58 18.17
CA GLY A 260 -19.25 -4.76 19.00
C GLY A 260 -18.17 -5.77 18.60
N ALA A 261 -17.14 -5.33 17.85
CA ALA A 261 -15.96 -6.15 17.63
C ALA A 261 -15.27 -6.50 18.96
N ASP A 262 -14.84 -7.75 19.09
CA ASP A 262 -14.15 -8.23 20.30
C ASP A 262 -12.73 -7.64 20.42
N PRO A 263 -12.46 -6.74 21.39
CA PRO A 263 -11.15 -6.15 21.60
C PRO A 263 -10.13 -7.13 22.20
N ASN A 264 -10.57 -8.34 22.60
CA ASN A 264 -9.75 -9.39 23.19
C ASN A 264 -9.54 -10.60 22.29
N GLY A 265 -10.04 -10.53 21.05
CA GLY A 265 -9.80 -11.56 20.04
C GLY A 265 -8.29 -11.79 19.85
N VAL A 266 -7.83 -13.04 20.02
CA VAL A 266 -6.40 -13.37 19.97
C VAL A 266 -5.99 -13.84 18.59
N PHE A 267 -4.80 -13.43 18.16
CA PHE A 267 -4.12 -14.05 17.03
C PHE A 267 -3.59 -15.43 17.47
N ALA A 268 -4.00 -16.47 16.74
CA ALA A 268 -3.82 -17.85 17.18
C ALA A 268 -2.35 -18.28 17.36
N GLU A 269 -1.43 -17.69 16.60
CA GLU A 269 -0.02 -18.08 16.62
C GLU A 269 0.71 -17.68 17.90
N ASN A 270 0.44 -16.51 18.43
CA ASN A 270 1.19 -15.95 19.56
C ASN A 270 0.33 -15.43 20.72
N GLY A 271 -1.02 -15.53 20.61
CA GLY A 271 -1.94 -15.00 21.63
C GLY A 271 -1.99 -13.47 21.73
N GLU A 272 -1.51 -12.76 20.71
CA GLU A 272 -1.52 -11.32 20.68
C GLU A 272 -2.95 -10.77 20.54
N THR A 273 -3.32 -9.78 21.35
CA THR A 273 -4.63 -9.11 21.26
C THR A 273 -4.51 -7.79 20.49
N PRO A 274 -5.63 -7.20 20.02
CA PRO A 274 -5.66 -5.87 19.47
C PRO A 274 -4.95 -4.81 20.31
N LEU A 275 -5.11 -4.85 21.66
CA LEU A 275 -4.43 -3.89 22.55
C LEU A 275 -2.90 -4.04 22.55
N HIS A 276 -2.34 -5.23 22.33
CA HIS A 276 -0.90 -5.39 22.12
C HIS A 276 -0.41 -4.69 20.85
N VAL A 277 -1.19 -4.78 19.77
CA VAL A 277 -0.86 -4.09 18.51
C VAL A 277 -0.94 -2.58 18.68
N VAL A 278 -1.99 -2.08 19.36
CA VAL A 278 -2.13 -0.67 19.69
C VAL A 278 -0.95 -0.20 20.54
N ALA A 279 -0.57 -0.96 21.56
CA ALA A 279 0.57 -0.65 22.44
C ALA A 279 1.89 -0.56 21.66
N ARG A 280 2.05 -1.36 20.62
CA ARG A 280 3.27 -1.35 19.78
C ARG A 280 3.38 -0.12 18.88
N ALA A 281 2.30 0.32 18.23
CA ALA A 281 2.41 1.19 17.06
C ALA A 281 1.37 2.32 16.94
N TRP A 282 0.43 2.42 17.87
CA TRP A 282 -0.65 3.40 17.84
C TRP A 282 -0.56 4.39 19.00
N ASP A 283 -1.56 5.23 19.16
CA ASP A 283 -1.61 6.33 20.12
C ASP A 283 -2.52 6.06 21.33
N VAL A 284 -2.52 6.97 22.28
CA VAL A 284 -3.34 6.90 23.50
C VAL A 284 -4.83 6.92 23.18
N PRO A 285 -5.39 7.80 22.31
CA PRO A 285 -6.81 7.78 21.96
C PRO A 285 -7.32 6.41 21.54
N LEU A 286 -6.53 5.65 20.76
CA LEU A 286 -6.92 4.33 20.36
C LEU A 286 -6.81 3.30 21.48
N ALA A 287 -5.82 3.41 22.38
CA ALA A 287 -5.73 2.60 23.58
C ALA A 287 -6.93 2.85 24.51
N GLU A 288 -7.34 4.10 24.67
CA GLU A 288 -8.55 4.49 25.40
C GLU A 288 -9.80 3.86 24.80
N ALA A 289 -9.97 3.95 23.47
CA ALA A 289 -11.08 3.34 22.77
C ALA A 289 -11.13 1.81 22.98
N MET A 290 -9.99 1.12 22.88
CA MET A 290 -9.91 -0.32 23.15
C MET A 290 -10.37 -0.66 24.59
N VAL A 291 -9.83 0.04 25.59
CA VAL A 291 -10.16 -0.23 27.00
C VAL A 291 -11.59 0.15 27.33
N ALA A 292 -12.11 1.25 26.77
CA ALA A 292 -13.52 1.64 26.92
C ALA A 292 -14.50 0.57 26.36
N HIS A 293 -14.07 -0.20 25.35
CA HIS A 293 -14.85 -1.32 24.80
C HIS A 293 -14.47 -2.68 25.41
N GLY A 294 -13.72 -2.70 26.52
CA GLY A 294 -13.49 -3.91 27.31
C GLY A 294 -12.18 -4.66 27.00
N ALA A 295 -11.19 -4.02 26.36
CA ALA A 295 -9.87 -4.63 26.22
C ALA A 295 -9.21 -4.88 27.57
N GLU A 296 -8.69 -6.09 27.79
CA GLU A 296 -8.00 -6.49 29.01
C GLU A 296 -6.58 -5.94 29.05
N ILE A 297 -6.34 -4.91 29.89
CA ILE A 297 -5.02 -4.24 30.04
C ILE A 297 -3.90 -5.20 30.43
N GLY A 298 -4.21 -6.20 31.24
CA GLY A 298 -3.23 -7.17 31.77
C GLY A 298 -3.12 -8.48 30.97
N ARG A 299 -3.80 -8.58 29.82
CA ARG A 299 -3.77 -9.80 28.99
C ARG A 299 -2.34 -10.12 28.56
N GLN A 300 -1.94 -11.39 28.71
CA GLN A 300 -0.62 -11.84 28.30
C GLN A 300 -0.68 -12.61 26.97
N ARG A 301 0.31 -12.39 26.12
CA ARG A 301 0.60 -13.22 24.96
C ARG A 301 1.19 -14.58 25.40
N ALA A 302 1.42 -15.47 24.42
CA ALA A 302 2.03 -16.78 24.68
C ALA A 302 3.43 -16.70 25.32
N ASP A 303 4.16 -15.62 25.08
CA ASP A 303 5.49 -15.37 25.67
C ASP A 303 5.43 -14.65 27.03
N GLY A 304 4.25 -14.41 27.57
CA GLY A 304 4.00 -13.76 28.86
C GLY A 304 4.01 -12.24 28.83
N ARG A 305 4.21 -11.59 27.68
CA ARG A 305 4.22 -10.14 27.58
C ARG A 305 2.80 -9.55 27.60
N THR A 306 2.64 -8.49 28.37
CA THR A 306 1.42 -7.67 28.42
C THR A 306 1.49 -6.53 27.39
N PRO A 307 0.36 -5.83 27.08
CA PRO A 307 0.40 -4.63 26.26
C PRO A 307 1.39 -3.57 26.76
N TYR A 308 1.51 -3.41 28.09
CA TYR A 308 2.52 -2.52 28.68
C TYR A 308 3.95 -2.93 28.29
N ALA A 309 4.28 -4.21 28.41
CA ALA A 309 5.60 -4.71 28.04
C ALA A 309 5.89 -4.47 26.56
N VAL A 310 4.90 -4.66 25.69
CA VAL A 310 5.02 -4.41 24.24
C VAL A 310 5.24 -2.90 23.97
N ALA A 311 4.50 -2.01 24.63
CA ALA A 311 4.69 -0.56 24.51
C ALA A 311 6.12 -0.13 24.89
N GLU A 312 6.62 -0.64 26.03
CA GLU A 312 7.96 -0.36 26.52
C GLU A 312 9.05 -0.83 25.55
N LEU A 313 8.93 -2.07 25.05
CA LEU A 313 9.87 -2.63 24.08
C LEU A 313 9.97 -1.78 22.80
N ASN A 314 8.85 -1.28 22.34
CA ASN A 314 8.77 -0.53 21.09
C ASN A 314 8.93 0.99 21.26
N GLY A 315 9.25 1.46 22.46
CA GLY A 315 9.47 2.88 22.74
C GLY A 315 8.22 3.75 22.66
N ASN A 316 7.03 3.13 22.71
CA ASN A 316 5.75 3.85 22.73
C ASN A 316 5.42 4.32 24.17
N ARG A 317 6.18 5.32 24.62
CA ARG A 317 6.15 5.81 26.02
C ARG A 317 4.79 6.33 26.42
N THR A 318 4.11 7.06 25.54
CA THR A 318 2.83 7.68 25.85
C THR A 318 1.77 6.62 26.15
N VAL A 319 1.75 5.54 25.39
CA VAL A 319 0.83 4.42 25.63
C VAL A 319 1.28 3.60 26.85
N ALA A 320 2.58 3.38 27.05
CA ALA A 320 3.10 2.69 28.23
C ALA A 320 2.73 3.42 29.53
N ASP A 321 2.96 4.73 29.59
CA ASP A 321 2.61 5.57 30.74
C ASP A 321 1.10 5.59 31.00
N TRP A 322 0.32 5.66 29.93
CA TRP A 322 -1.12 5.61 30.02
C TRP A 322 -1.62 4.26 30.55
N LEU A 323 -1.08 3.14 30.05
CA LEU A 323 -1.42 1.80 30.53
C LEU A 323 -1.09 1.62 32.00
N LEU A 324 0.09 2.11 32.47
CA LEU A 324 0.45 2.11 33.89
C LEU A 324 -0.54 2.90 34.74
N ALA A 325 -0.93 4.09 34.29
CA ALA A 325 -1.92 4.92 34.99
C ALA A 325 -3.29 4.25 35.08
N HIS A 326 -3.58 3.30 34.18
CA HIS A 326 -4.83 2.54 34.14
C HIS A 326 -4.73 1.10 34.68
N GLY A 327 -3.67 0.81 35.45
CA GLY A 327 -3.55 -0.43 36.22
C GLY A 327 -2.75 -1.55 35.55
N ALA A 328 -1.98 -1.28 34.50
CA ALA A 328 -1.04 -2.26 33.98
C ALA A 328 0.08 -2.54 35.01
N ALA A 329 0.52 -3.80 35.09
CA ALA A 329 1.64 -4.20 35.90
C ALA A 329 2.99 -3.78 35.27
N PRO A 330 3.94 -3.18 36.04
CA PRO A 330 5.17 -2.63 35.50
C PRO A 330 6.30 -3.67 35.29
N GLU A 331 6.05 -4.93 35.62
CA GLU A 331 7.06 -5.97 35.60
C GLU A 331 7.48 -6.33 34.17
N LEU A 332 8.80 -6.31 33.94
CA LEU A 332 9.42 -6.73 32.69
C LEU A 332 10.52 -7.78 32.94
N PRO A 333 10.63 -8.80 32.10
CA PRO A 333 11.83 -9.64 32.04
C PRO A 333 13.10 -8.81 31.89
N GLU A 334 14.25 -9.32 32.37
CA GLU A 334 15.49 -8.53 32.37
C GLU A 334 15.96 -8.16 30.95
N VAL A 335 15.76 -9.06 29.99
CA VAL A 335 16.07 -8.78 28.58
C VAL A 335 15.13 -7.70 28.01
N ASP A 336 13.86 -7.72 28.40
CA ASP A 336 12.88 -6.71 27.95
C ASP A 336 13.20 -5.35 28.56
N ARG A 337 13.68 -5.29 29.83
CA ARG A 337 14.20 -4.05 30.42
C ARG A 337 15.40 -3.48 29.69
N LEU A 338 16.31 -4.36 29.19
CA LEU A 338 17.42 -3.92 28.36
C LEU A 338 16.90 -3.28 27.05
N VAL A 339 16.00 -3.96 26.37
CA VAL A 339 15.46 -3.46 25.08
C VAL A 339 14.63 -2.18 25.29
N ALA A 340 13.82 -2.11 26.35
CA ALA A 340 13.10 -0.90 26.73
C ALA A 340 14.04 0.29 27.00
N ALA A 341 15.15 0.07 27.71
CA ALA A 341 16.17 1.10 27.90
C ALA A 341 16.79 1.54 26.57
N CYS A 342 17.09 0.58 25.66
CA CYS A 342 17.57 0.89 24.31
C CYS A 342 16.54 1.71 23.53
N SER A 343 15.28 1.30 23.51
CA SER A 343 14.18 2.00 22.81
C SER A 343 13.91 3.42 23.34
N ARG A 344 14.34 3.68 24.58
CA ARG A 344 14.31 5.03 25.19
C ARG A 344 15.55 5.85 24.91
N GLY A 345 16.57 5.30 24.26
CA GLY A 345 17.89 5.92 24.14
C GLY A 345 18.65 6.02 25.47
N ASP A 346 18.21 5.28 26.51
CA ASP A 346 18.85 5.29 27.85
C ASP A 346 20.08 4.38 27.88
N ARG A 347 21.17 4.89 27.35
CA ARG A 347 22.45 4.21 27.28
C ARG A 347 22.95 3.80 28.67
N LYS A 348 22.76 4.65 29.70
CA LYS A 348 23.24 4.40 31.05
C LYS A 348 22.59 3.16 31.67
N THR A 349 21.28 3.04 31.56
CA THR A 349 20.52 1.88 32.05
C THR A 349 20.89 0.63 31.27
N ALA A 350 20.99 0.71 29.93
CA ALA A 350 21.35 -0.41 29.08
C ALA A 350 22.75 -0.95 29.41
N ASP A 351 23.75 -0.08 29.54
CA ASP A 351 25.12 -0.46 29.94
C ASP A 351 25.16 -1.09 31.33
N ALA A 352 24.41 -0.56 32.31
CA ALA A 352 24.33 -1.11 33.66
C ALA A 352 23.72 -2.52 33.69
N LEU A 353 22.69 -2.78 32.87
CA LEU A 353 22.09 -4.11 32.73
C LEU A 353 23.06 -5.09 32.11
N LEU A 354 23.75 -4.72 31.03
CA LEU A 354 24.76 -5.56 30.38
C LEU A 354 26.00 -5.80 31.23
N ALA A 355 26.41 -4.84 32.04
CA ALA A 355 27.52 -5.04 33.02
C ALA A 355 27.19 -6.08 34.10
N ARG A 356 25.92 -6.15 34.50
CA ARG A 356 25.42 -7.14 35.46
C ARG A 356 25.17 -8.52 34.85
N ASN A 357 24.66 -8.56 33.60
CA ASN A 357 24.33 -9.76 32.91
C ASN A 357 24.66 -9.65 31.39
N PRO A 358 25.92 -9.94 31.01
CA PRO A 358 26.36 -9.87 29.60
C PRO A 358 25.59 -10.81 28.67
N ASP A 359 25.01 -11.90 29.20
CA ASP A 359 24.29 -12.91 28.43
C ASP A 359 22.94 -12.41 27.87
N LEU A 360 22.48 -11.23 28.30
CA LEU A 360 21.25 -10.63 27.76
C LEU A 360 21.31 -10.44 26.25
N ARG A 361 22.50 -10.20 25.66
CA ARG A 361 22.68 -10.08 24.22
C ARG A 361 22.28 -11.35 23.47
N SER A 362 22.59 -12.53 24.04
CA SER A 362 22.26 -13.82 23.43
C SER A 362 20.78 -14.21 23.56
N LYS A 363 20.02 -13.47 24.39
CA LYS A 363 18.59 -13.70 24.62
C LYS A 363 17.68 -12.82 23.76
N LEU A 364 18.25 -12.03 22.85
CA LEU A 364 17.45 -11.21 21.93
C LEU A 364 16.63 -12.10 20.97
N THR A 365 15.33 -11.90 20.93
CA THR A 365 14.36 -12.66 20.11
C THR A 365 13.92 -11.83 18.90
N GLU A 366 13.09 -12.42 18.04
CA GLU A 366 12.48 -11.72 16.89
C GLU A 366 11.70 -10.48 17.30
N ASP A 367 10.96 -10.52 18.42
CA ASP A 367 10.22 -9.35 18.91
C ASP A 367 11.15 -8.18 19.31
N HIS A 368 12.32 -8.50 19.87
CA HIS A 368 13.31 -7.49 20.16
C HIS A 368 13.86 -6.84 18.89
N TYR A 369 14.06 -7.64 17.84
CA TYR A 369 14.44 -7.13 16.52
C TYR A 369 13.32 -6.37 15.82
N LEU A 370 12.04 -6.73 16.06
CA LEU A 370 10.91 -5.93 15.60
C LEU A 370 10.99 -4.50 16.16
N ALA A 371 11.32 -4.34 17.47
CA ALA A 371 11.52 -3.03 18.08
C ALA A 371 12.66 -2.24 17.41
N PHE A 372 13.75 -2.91 17.04
CA PHE A 372 14.86 -2.30 16.31
C PHE A 372 14.45 -1.84 14.89
N HIS A 373 13.72 -2.67 14.15
CA HIS A 373 13.18 -2.29 12.83
C HIS A 373 12.23 -1.11 12.93
N GLN A 374 11.38 -1.07 13.96
CA GLN A 374 10.45 0.03 14.18
C GLN A 374 11.16 1.33 14.60
N ALA A 375 12.25 1.24 15.37
CA ALA A 375 13.08 2.40 15.66
C ALA A 375 13.67 3.01 14.38
N ALA A 376 14.11 2.16 13.43
CA ALA A 376 14.58 2.61 12.13
C ALA A 376 13.43 3.21 11.28
N GLU A 377 12.24 2.64 11.33
CA GLU A 377 11.04 3.12 10.65
C GLU A 377 10.60 4.51 11.15
N ARG A 378 10.72 4.76 12.46
CA ARG A 378 10.45 6.07 13.07
C ARG A 378 11.60 7.07 12.92
N GLY A 379 12.79 6.64 12.50
CA GLY A 379 13.99 7.47 12.47
C GLY A 379 14.53 7.82 13.86
N ASP A 380 14.29 6.95 14.85
CA ASP A 380 14.69 7.16 16.25
C ASP A 380 16.20 6.91 16.44
N VAL A 381 16.99 7.92 16.08
CA VAL A 381 18.46 7.86 16.12
C VAL A 381 18.98 7.50 17.54
N PRO A 382 18.51 8.12 18.64
CA PRO A 382 18.96 7.74 19.97
C PRO A 382 18.74 6.26 20.32
N ALA A 383 17.58 5.72 19.96
CA ALA A 383 17.28 4.31 20.17
C ALA A 383 18.20 3.41 19.32
N LEU A 384 18.37 3.72 18.03
CA LEU A 384 19.24 2.96 17.13
C LEU A 384 20.69 2.92 17.62
N GLU A 385 21.25 4.05 18.05
CA GLU A 385 22.62 4.11 18.57
C GLU A 385 22.82 3.21 19.80
N VAL A 386 21.86 3.22 20.74
CA VAL A 386 21.95 2.38 21.94
C VAL A 386 21.74 0.90 21.59
N MET A 387 20.77 0.56 20.74
CA MET A 387 20.53 -0.82 20.30
C MET A 387 21.75 -1.41 19.62
N LEU A 388 22.33 -0.71 18.66
CA LEU A 388 23.54 -1.13 17.94
C LEU A 388 24.73 -1.33 18.87
N ALA A 389 24.93 -0.41 19.83
CA ALA A 389 25.97 -0.56 20.83
C ALA A 389 25.72 -1.72 21.81
N CYS A 390 24.47 -2.09 22.05
CA CYS A 390 24.09 -3.26 22.82
C CYS A 390 24.22 -4.58 22.04
N GLY A 391 24.58 -4.56 20.76
CA GLY A 391 24.87 -5.73 19.94
C GLY A 391 23.75 -6.19 19.06
N PHE A 392 22.77 -5.35 18.75
CA PHE A 392 21.80 -5.63 17.68
C PHE A 392 22.52 -5.71 16.34
N ASP A 393 22.24 -6.75 15.58
CA ASP A 393 22.79 -6.93 14.23
C ASP A 393 22.01 -6.06 13.22
N PRO A 394 22.65 -5.04 12.61
CA PRO A 394 21.97 -4.17 11.64
C PRO A 394 21.54 -4.88 10.35
N ASN A 395 22.08 -6.08 10.10
CA ASN A 395 21.81 -6.86 8.89
C ASN A 395 20.78 -7.98 9.11
N ARG A 396 20.28 -8.15 10.35
CA ARG A 396 19.26 -9.16 10.61
C ARG A 396 17.96 -8.79 9.89
N PRO A 397 17.46 -9.67 8.98
CA PRO A 397 16.20 -9.43 8.31
C PRO A 397 15.03 -9.66 9.26
N ASP A 398 13.90 -9.00 9.01
CA ASP A 398 12.65 -9.28 9.72
C ASP A 398 12.09 -10.67 9.35
N ALA A 399 11.19 -11.20 10.20
CA ALA A 399 10.55 -12.49 9.98
C ALA A 399 9.55 -12.45 8.80
N GLY A 400 8.98 -11.27 8.48
CA GLY A 400 8.01 -11.07 7.41
C GLY A 400 8.64 -11.17 6.02
N ILE A 401 8.79 -10.03 5.38
CA ILE A 401 9.29 -9.95 3.99
C ILE A 401 10.82 -9.96 3.88
N GLY A 402 11.54 -10.05 5.00
CA GLY A 402 13.01 -10.12 5.01
C GLY A 402 13.71 -8.78 4.81
N LYS A 403 13.04 -7.67 5.11
CA LYS A 403 13.65 -6.34 5.12
C LYS A 403 14.59 -6.17 6.32
N THR A 404 15.66 -5.40 6.18
CA THR A 404 16.52 -4.98 7.30
C THR A 404 16.10 -3.60 7.83
N ALA A 405 16.64 -3.20 8.98
CA ALA A 405 16.45 -1.86 9.52
C ALA A 405 16.82 -0.75 8.51
N LEU A 406 17.85 -1.00 7.67
CA LEU A 406 18.25 -0.06 6.62
C LEU A 406 17.18 0.10 5.53
N HIS A 407 16.43 -0.96 5.17
CA HIS A 407 15.28 -0.87 4.27
C HIS A 407 14.19 0.02 4.87
N SER A 408 13.87 -0.19 6.16
CA SER A 408 12.84 0.60 6.86
C SER A 408 13.21 2.09 6.92
N ALA A 409 14.44 2.43 7.33
CA ALA A 409 14.90 3.81 7.39
C ALA A 409 14.93 4.48 5.99
N ALA A 410 15.29 3.71 4.96
CA ALA A 410 15.33 4.18 3.58
C ALA A 410 13.93 4.44 3.01
N MET A 411 12.97 3.53 3.23
CA MET A 411 11.57 3.67 2.84
C MET A 411 10.89 4.88 3.46
N GLU A 412 11.26 5.20 4.70
CA GLU A 412 10.70 6.33 5.44
C GLU A 412 11.42 7.66 5.18
N GLY A 413 12.57 7.64 4.45
CA GLY A 413 13.29 8.85 4.11
C GLY A 413 14.02 9.52 5.28
N TRP A 414 14.63 8.74 6.18
CA TRP A 414 15.36 9.21 7.35
C TRP A 414 16.89 9.18 7.16
N PRO A 415 17.54 10.27 6.70
CA PRO A 415 18.98 10.25 6.43
C PRO A 415 19.83 10.01 7.66
N ASP A 416 19.46 10.52 8.85
CA ASP A 416 20.23 10.34 10.06
C ASP A 416 20.20 8.89 10.56
N ALA A 417 19.04 8.22 10.49
CA ALA A 417 18.93 6.79 10.79
C ALA A 417 19.75 5.94 9.81
N VAL A 418 19.68 6.25 8.50
CA VAL A 418 20.50 5.60 7.46
C VAL A 418 21.99 5.77 7.78
N ARG A 419 22.43 6.97 8.15
CA ARG A 419 23.84 7.24 8.50
C ARG A 419 24.31 6.42 9.68
N VAL A 420 23.52 6.34 10.74
CA VAL A 420 23.84 5.56 11.93
C VAL A 420 23.92 4.07 11.61
N LEU A 421 22.96 3.53 10.88
CA LEU A 421 22.94 2.12 10.47
C LEU A 421 24.17 1.77 9.61
N LEU A 422 24.50 2.60 8.61
CA LEU A 422 25.68 2.41 7.77
C LEU A 422 26.99 2.49 8.58
N ALA A 423 27.10 3.42 9.52
CA ALA A 423 28.27 3.54 10.41
C ALA A 423 28.49 2.30 11.29
N HIS A 424 27.42 1.53 11.55
CA HIS A 424 27.49 0.27 12.29
C HIS A 424 27.47 -0.98 11.40
N GLY A 425 27.75 -0.85 10.11
CA GLY A 425 27.95 -1.97 9.19
C GLY A 425 26.68 -2.52 8.57
N ALA A 426 25.60 -1.75 8.51
CA ALA A 426 24.43 -2.13 7.71
C ALA A 426 24.82 -2.23 6.23
N SER A 427 24.45 -3.34 5.59
CA SER A 427 24.78 -3.62 4.20
C SER A 427 23.73 -3.06 3.26
N VAL A 428 24.18 -2.29 2.27
CA VAL A 428 23.34 -1.78 1.18
C VAL A 428 22.99 -2.84 0.13
N HIS A 429 23.55 -4.07 0.25
CA HIS A 429 23.39 -5.14 -0.73
C HIS A 429 22.35 -6.20 -0.32
N VAL A 430 21.84 -6.16 0.91
CA VAL A 430 20.81 -7.09 1.34
C VAL A 430 19.55 -6.83 0.50
N ARG A 431 18.94 -7.93 0.02
CA ARG A 431 17.67 -7.90 -0.71
C ARG A 431 16.56 -8.47 0.16
N ASP A 432 15.40 -7.83 0.19
CA ASP A 432 14.23 -8.42 0.82
C ASP A 432 13.78 -9.70 0.09
N ARG A 433 12.94 -10.51 0.76
CA ARG A 433 12.54 -11.82 0.23
C ARG A 433 11.43 -11.73 -0.83
N GLU A 434 10.57 -10.74 -0.73
CA GLU A 434 9.36 -10.62 -1.55
C GLU A 434 9.64 -9.86 -2.85
N PHE A 435 10.12 -8.61 -2.74
CA PHE A 435 10.32 -7.72 -3.88
C PHE A 435 11.73 -7.81 -4.46
N LYS A 436 12.64 -8.54 -3.81
CA LYS A 436 14.08 -8.61 -4.17
C LYS A 436 14.75 -7.23 -4.22
N GLY A 437 14.12 -6.25 -3.57
CA GLY A 437 14.60 -4.86 -3.51
C GLY A 437 15.76 -4.68 -2.53
N GLN A 438 16.69 -3.80 -2.86
CA GLN A 438 17.72 -3.29 -1.96
C GLN A 438 17.23 -2.01 -1.26
N PRO A 439 17.89 -1.53 -0.19
CA PRO A 439 17.47 -0.31 0.50
C PRO A 439 17.28 0.91 -0.41
N LEU A 440 18.06 1.06 -1.48
CA LEU A 440 17.91 2.14 -2.44
C LEU A 440 16.58 2.06 -3.22
N ILE A 441 16.12 0.85 -3.56
CA ILE A 441 14.82 0.63 -4.23
C ILE A 441 13.67 0.99 -3.27
N TRP A 442 13.81 0.66 -1.99
CA TRP A 442 12.84 1.03 -0.96
C TRP A 442 12.79 2.55 -0.73
N ALA A 443 13.94 3.25 -0.78
CA ALA A 443 13.97 4.71 -0.73
C ALA A 443 13.19 5.35 -1.87
N ALA A 444 13.28 4.77 -3.07
CA ALA A 444 12.53 5.25 -4.22
C ALA A 444 11.03 5.03 -4.10
N GLU A 445 10.63 3.86 -3.63
CA GLU A 445 9.22 3.59 -3.40
C GLU A 445 8.65 4.55 -2.35
N GLY A 446 9.40 4.79 -1.26
CA GLY A 446 9.04 5.77 -0.25
C GLY A 446 8.87 7.19 -0.83
N SER A 447 9.77 7.59 -1.74
CA SER A 447 9.72 8.92 -2.37
C SER A 447 8.47 9.14 -3.23
N ARG A 448 7.94 8.07 -3.85
CA ARG A 448 6.70 8.12 -4.66
C ARG A 448 5.44 8.35 -3.82
N GLN A 449 5.50 8.00 -2.54
CA GLN A 449 4.36 8.16 -1.61
C GLN A 449 4.18 9.59 -1.09
N GLY A 450 5.06 10.54 -1.50
CA GLY A 450 4.87 11.98 -1.25
C GLY A 450 4.90 12.37 0.23
N ARG A 451 5.68 11.69 1.06
CA ARG A 451 5.73 11.91 2.52
C ARG A 451 6.38 13.27 2.84
N GLU A 452 5.65 14.15 3.46
CA GLU A 452 6.14 15.46 3.87
C GLU A 452 7.26 15.36 4.94
N GLY A 453 8.23 16.28 4.87
CA GLY A 453 9.32 16.37 5.84
C GLY A 453 10.37 15.28 5.73
N ARG A 454 10.43 14.53 4.61
CA ARG A 454 11.40 13.46 4.34
C ARG A 454 12.44 13.87 3.31
N ASP A 455 13.69 13.43 3.51
CA ASP A 455 14.80 13.74 2.58
C ASP A 455 15.30 12.48 1.87
N PHE A 456 14.54 12.04 0.89
CA PHE A 456 14.90 10.88 0.05
C PHE A 456 16.13 11.13 -0.81
N ALA A 457 16.43 12.40 -1.14
CA ALA A 457 17.63 12.74 -1.90
C ALA A 457 18.89 12.50 -1.06
N ALA A 458 18.90 12.94 0.21
CA ALA A 458 19.99 12.66 1.12
C ALA A 458 20.13 11.15 1.42
N VAL A 459 19.01 10.44 1.60
CA VAL A 459 19.01 8.97 1.79
C VAL A 459 19.64 8.27 0.58
N GLY A 460 19.18 8.59 -0.64
CA GLY A 460 19.71 8.02 -1.87
C GLY A 460 21.21 8.28 -2.03
N LYS A 461 21.65 9.50 -1.72
CA LYS A 461 23.08 9.84 -1.75
C LYS A 461 23.90 9.00 -0.76
N LEU A 462 23.45 8.87 0.49
CA LEU A 462 24.14 8.07 1.52
C LEU A 462 24.28 6.60 1.10
N LEU A 463 23.21 6.01 0.54
CA LEU A 463 23.22 4.62 0.08
C LEU A 463 24.16 4.41 -1.12
N LEU A 464 24.17 5.34 -2.07
CA LEU A 464 25.07 5.29 -3.24
C LEU A 464 26.53 5.48 -2.84
N ASP A 465 26.83 6.43 -1.94
CA ASP A 465 28.18 6.67 -1.41
C ASP A 465 28.68 5.44 -0.61
N ALA A 466 27.76 4.67 0.01
CA ALA A 466 28.07 3.40 0.68
C ALA A 466 28.19 2.19 -0.28
N GLY A 467 28.11 2.42 -1.60
CA GLY A 467 28.31 1.38 -2.62
C GLY A 467 27.04 0.64 -3.05
N SER A 468 25.84 1.19 -2.81
CA SER A 468 24.62 0.61 -3.35
C SER A 468 24.69 0.57 -4.88
N PRO A 469 24.32 -0.55 -5.54
CA PRO A 469 24.26 -0.60 -6.98
C PRO A 469 23.27 0.45 -7.52
N ALA A 470 23.72 1.19 -8.54
CA ALA A 470 22.90 2.16 -9.27
C ALA A 470 22.13 1.53 -10.45
N GLU A 471 22.20 0.23 -10.58
CA GLU A 471 21.58 -0.58 -11.64
C GLU A 471 20.68 -1.62 -10.99
N TRP A 472 19.50 -1.84 -11.55
CA TRP A 472 18.59 -2.88 -11.13
C TRP A 472 18.38 -3.90 -12.24
N GLU A 473 18.47 -5.15 -11.84
CA GLU A 473 18.38 -6.31 -12.74
C GLU A 473 16.92 -6.71 -13.07
N THR A 474 15.94 -6.05 -12.51
CA THR A 474 14.52 -6.37 -12.77
C THR A 474 14.01 -5.45 -13.87
N GLY A 475 13.58 -6.00 -15.01
CA GLY A 475 13.07 -5.28 -16.17
C GLY A 475 11.87 -4.34 -15.95
N ALA A 476 11.64 -3.91 -14.73
CA ALA A 476 10.75 -2.81 -14.37
C ALA A 476 11.53 -1.49 -14.45
N GLU A 477 11.02 -0.51 -15.17
CA GLU A 477 11.58 0.85 -15.15
C GLU A 477 11.61 1.37 -13.71
N PRO A 478 12.76 1.93 -13.29
CA PRO A 478 12.88 2.50 -11.96
C PRO A 478 11.90 3.64 -11.76
N ALA A 479 11.40 3.77 -10.54
CA ALA A 479 10.61 4.92 -10.16
C ALA A 479 11.34 6.22 -10.51
N GLU A 480 10.61 7.19 -11.04
CA GLU A 480 11.14 8.48 -11.51
C GLU A 480 12.05 9.15 -10.46
N GLY A 481 11.69 9.04 -9.17
CA GLY A 481 12.49 9.56 -8.05
C GLY A 481 13.87 8.93 -7.89
N ILE A 482 14.08 7.63 -8.19
CA ILE A 482 15.44 7.04 -8.18
C ILE A 482 16.25 7.54 -9.37
N LEU A 483 15.68 7.65 -10.54
CA LEU A 483 16.39 8.19 -11.70
C LEU A 483 16.92 9.57 -11.41
N GLU A 484 16.12 10.41 -10.74
CA GLU A 484 16.53 11.76 -10.32
C GLU A 484 17.65 11.72 -9.26
N ILE A 485 17.53 10.86 -8.24
CA ILE A 485 18.54 10.68 -7.19
C ILE A 485 19.85 10.15 -7.78
N VAL A 486 19.81 9.10 -8.61
CA VAL A 486 21.01 8.52 -9.25
C VAL A 486 21.62 9.51 -10.24
N ALA A 487 20.82 10.25 -11.01
CA ALA A 487 21.30 11.27 -11.92
C ALA A 487 21.93 12.46 -11.17
N ALA A 488 21.37 12.87 -10.05
CA ALA A 488 21.93 13.89 -9.18
C ALA A 488 23.28 13.44 -8.56
N TRP A 489 23.33 12.21 -8.08
CA TRP A 489 24.55 11.61 -7.53
C TRP A 489 25.67 11.49 -8.58
N ARG A 490 25.36 10.96 -9.78
CA ARG A 490 26.33 10.87 -10.88
C ARG A 490 26.90 12.24 -11.30
N ARG A 491 26.10 13.32 -11.23
CA ARG A 491 26.59 14.69 -11.48
C ARG A 491 27.53 15.20 -10.39
N GLY A 492 27.27 14.83 -9.12
CA GLY A 492 28.11 15.23 -7.98
C GLY A 492 29.40 14.40 -7.82
N SER A 493 29.45 13.21 -8.39
CA SER A 493 30.62 12.31 -8.34
C SER A 493 31.58 12.52 -9.53
N ALA A 494 31.25 13.43 -10.45
CA ALA A 494 32.07 13.74 -11.62
C ALA A 494 32.99 14.97 -11.40
N VAL A 495 33.28 15.35 -10.12
CA VAL A 495 34.20 16.42 -9.75
C VAL A 495 35.44 15.82 -9.05
#